data_580254d06bcbbed597225747a68468ca
#
_entry.id   580254d06bcbbed597225747a68468ca
#
_cell.length_a   1.000
_cell.length_b   1.000
_cell.length_c   1.000
_cell.angle_alpha   90.00
_cell.angle_beta   90.00
_cell.angle_gamma   90.00
#
_symmetry.space_group_name_H-M   'P 1'
#
loop_
_entity.id
_entity.type
_entity.pdbx_description
1 polymer ?
#
loop_
_entity_poly.entity_id
_entity_poly.type
_entity_poly.pdbx_seq_one_letter_code
_entity_poly.pdbx_strand_id
1 'polypeptide(L)'
;MEEVPTSVLSAERCHLGEGPTYDVTTDTAWWFDIREGRLFEAHLGSGTIRIHALGRMASALGRIDAERQLVVAEDGCYVRTLADGAMTLFCPLEADNPATRSNDCRVHQSGTFWIGTMGRKAERGLGAIYALHRDRKSVV
;
A
#
# COMPACT_ATOMS: atom_id res chain seq x y z
N MET A 1 17.95 26.97 11.65
CA MET A 1 17.04 25.78 11.51
C MET A 1 17.79 24.60 12.07
N GLU A 2 17.25 23.96 13.07
CA GLU A 2 17.87 22.78 13.69
C GLU A 2 17.77 21.62 12.71
N GLU A 3 18.90 20.98 12.37
CA GLU A 3 18.90 19.81 11.50
C GLU A 3 18.22 18.63 12.21
N VAL A 4 17.14 18.12 11.63
CA VAL A 4 16.53 16.89 12.14
C VAL A 4 17.43 15.71 11.73
N PRO A 5 17.99 14.96 12.69
CA PRO A 5 18.84 13.84 12.36
C PRO A 5 18.05 12.77 11.63
N THR A 6 18.60 12.27 10.52
CA THR A 6 18.00 11.19 9.74
C THR A 6 18.91 9.97 9.74
N SER A 7 18.32 8.79 9.68
CA SER A 7 19.05 7.52 9.57
C SER A 7 18.39 6.60 8.55
N VAL A 8 19.17 5.69 8.00
CA VAL A 8 18.68 4.68 7.06
C VAL A 8 18.07 3.53 7.85
N LEU A 9 16.78 3.28 7.67
CA LEU A 9 16.06 2.18 8.34
C LEU A 9 16.38 0.83 7.70
N SER A 10 16.49 0.78 6.37
CA SER A 10 16.77 -0.44 5.62
C SER A 10 17.84 -0.19 4.56
N ALA A 11 18.80 -1.10 4.46
CA ALA A 11 19.82 -1.08 3.40
C ALA A 11 19.27 -1.60 2.05
N GLU A 12 18.14 -2.30 2.05
CA GLU A 12 17.50 -2.79 0.84
C GLU A 12 17.04 -1.64 -0.05
N ARG A 13 17.40 -1.72 -1.31
CA ARG A 13 16.99 -0.74 -2.31
C ARG A 13 15.70 -1.17 -2.97
N CYS A 14 14.78 -0.22 -3.13
CA CYS A 14 13.56 -0.39 -3.91
C CYS A 14 13.77 0.13 -5.34
N HIS A 15 13.19 -0.58 -6.31
CA HIS A 15 13.09 -0.06 -7.66
C HIS A 15 12.12 1.14 -7.70
N LEU A 16 11.01 1.05 -7.00
CA LEU A 16 10.05 2.14 -6.78
C LEU A 16 9.49 2.04 -5.37
N GLY A 17 10.19 2.67 -4.41
CA GLY A 17 9.77 2.73 -3.01
C GLY A 17 8.64 3.73 -2.81
N GLU A 18 7.51 3.28 -2.28
CA GLU A 18 6.29 4.08 -2.14
C GLU A 18 5.42 3.61 -0.97
N GLY A 19 4.39 4.39 -0.66
CA GLY A 19 3.32 4.04 0.27
C GLY A 19 3.77 3.83 1.73
N PRO A 20 4.70 4.64 2.29
CA PRO A 20 5.11 4.46 3.67
C PRO A 20 3.94 4.69 4.62
N THR A 21 3.75 3.75 5.54
CA THR A 21 2.69 3.78 6.56
C THR A 21 3.27 3.31 7.88
N TYR A 22 2.89 3.96 8.96
CA TYR A 22 3.31 3.57 10.30
C TYR A 22 2.12 3.19 11.16
N ASP A 23 2.19 2.00 11.76
CA ASP A 23 1.22 1.52 12.75
C ASP A 23 1.79 1.74 14.16
N VAL A 24 1.25 2.75 14.84
CA VAL A 24 1.67 3.11 16.19
C VAL A 24 1.36 2.01 17.22
N THR A 25 0.33 1.19 16.98
CA THR A 25 -0.07 0.14 17.93
C THR A 25 0.88 -1.05 17.96
N THR A 26 1.58 -1.28 16.86
CA THR A 26 2.55 -2.38 16.72
C THR A 26 3.98 -1.89 16.56
N ASP A 27 4.21 -0.56 16.58
CA ASP A 27 5.51 0.06 16.33
C ASP A 27 6.14 -0.45 15.01
N THR A 28 5.32 -0.53 13.97
CA THR A 28 5.73 -1.12 12.69
C THR A 28 5.59 -0.12 11.54
N ALA A 29 6.66 0.08 10.80
CA ALA A 29 6.65 0.80 9.55
C ALA A 29 6.50 -0.18 8.37
N TRP A 30 5.67 0.21 7.42
CA TRP A 30 5.39 -0.55 6.20
C TRP A 30 5.69 0.32 4.99
N TRP A 31 6.24 -0.25 3.93
CA TRP A 31 6.38 0.41 2.62
C TRP A 31 6.41 -0.62 1.51
N PHE A 32 6.27 -0.15 0.27
CA PHE A 32 6.24 -1.01 -0.91
C PHE A 32 7.44 -0.76 -1.80
N ASP A 33 7.89 -1.80 -2.47
CA ASP A 33 8.55 -1.69 -3.77
C ASP A 33 7.52 -2.11 -4.82
N ILE A 34 6.90 -1.10 -5.45
CA ILE A 34 5.77 -1.33 -6.36
C ILE A 34 6.19 -2.23 -7.51
N ARG A 35 7.33 -1.93 -8.14
CA ARG A 35 7.77 -2.63 -9.35
C ARG A 35 8.17 -4.08 -9.11
N GLU A 36 8.75 -4.35 -7.97
CA GLU A 36 9.16 -5.69 -7.58
C GLU A 36 8.07 -6.48 -6.85
N GLY A 37 6.91 -5.87 -6.61
CA GLY A 37 5.79 -6.51 -5.90
C GLY A 37 6.18 -6.94 -4.48
N ARG A 38 6.93 -6.10 -3.76
CA ARG A 38 7.41 -6.39 -2.39
C ARG A 38 6.75 -5.47 -1.38
N LEU A 39 6.39 -6.03 -0.23
CA LEU A 39 5.96 -5.29 0.95
C LEU A 39 7.01 -5.45 2.04
N PHE A 40 7.49 -4.35 2.56
CA PHE A 40 8.44 -4.29 3.67
C PHE A 40 7.69 -4.07 4.98
N GLU A 41 8.11 -4.79 6.00
CA GLU A 41 7.62 -4.72 7.38
C GLU A 41 8.81 -4.49 8.29
N ALA A 42 8.89 -3.34 8.95
CA ALA A 42 9.97 -3.02 9.88
C ALA A 42 9.40 -2.74 11.27
N HIS A 43 9.69 -3.61 12.21
CA HIS A 43 9.40 -3.38 13.63
C HIS A 43 10.51 -2.52 14.23
N LEU A 44 10.18 -1.27 14.58
CA LEU A 44 11.19 -0.27 14.94
C LEU A 44 11.89 -0.60 16.28
N GLY A 45 11.14 -1.08 17.27
CA GLY A 45 11.68 -1.41 18.59
C GLY A 45 12.71 -2.55 18.56
N SER A 46 12.53 -3.56 17.74
CA SER A 46 13.47 -4.69 17.59
C SER A 46 14.48 -4.53 16.46
N GLY A 47 14.23 -3.61 15.51
CA GLY A 47 15.01 -3.47 14.29
C GLY A 47 14.80 -4.62 13.28
N THR A 48 13.81 -5.49 13.51
CA THR A 48 13.52 -6.61 12.60
C THR A 48 12.85 -6.11 11.35
N ILE A 49 13.38 -6.50 10.18
CA ILE A 49 12.78 -6.21 8.87
C ILE A 49 12.43 -7.52 8.19
N ARG A 50 11.20 -7.61 7.70
CA ARG A 50 10.71 -8.71 6.86
C ARG A 50 10.30 -8.17 5.51
N ILE A 51 10.49 -8.97 4.48
CA ILE A 51 10.12 -8.64 3.10
C ILE A 51 9.17 -9.72 2.61
N HIS A 52 7.97 -9.29 2.20
CA HIS A 52 6.92 -10.17 1.72
C HIS A 52 6.78 -10.02 0.20
N ALA A 53 6.89 -11.13 -0.53
CA ALA A 53 6.60 -11.16 -1.95
C ALA A 53 5.08 -11.22 -2.15
N LEU A 54 4.53 -10.24 -2.87
CA LEU A 54 3.08 -10.14 -3.10
C LEU A 54 2.62 -10.81 -4.39
N GLY A 55 3.56 -11.10 -5.32
CA GLY A 55 3.23 -11.67 -6.63
C GLY A 55 2.51 -10.70 -7.58
N ARG A 56 2.39 -9.44 -7.22
CA ARG A 56 1.76 -8.36 -7.99
C ARG A 56 2.26 -7.00 -7.53
N MET A 57 2.13 -5.98 -8.37
CA MET A 57 2.39 -4.62 -7.95
C MET A 57 1.32 -4.16 -6.96
N ALA A 58 1.77 -3.61 -5.83
CA ALA A 58 0.91 -2.98 -4.83
C ALA A 58 1.57 -1.70 -4.33
N SER A 59 0.78 -0.73 -3.92
CA SER A 59 1.27 0.63 -3.69
C SER A 59 0.94 1.20 -2.33
N ALA A 60 -0.04 0.66 -1.63
CA ALA A 60 -0.47 1.19 -0.35
C ALA A 60 -1.21 0.16 0.49
N LEU A 61 -1.28 0.40 1.79
CA LEU A 61 -2.10 -0.38 2.69
C LEU A 61 -2.79 0.52 3.72
N GLY A 62 -3.88 -0.01 4.28
CA GLY A 62 -4.55 0.54 5.44
C GLY A 62 -4.81 -0.56 6.46
N ARG A 63 -4.73 -0.24 7.74
CA ARG A 63 -5.07 -1.17 8.80
C ARG A 63 -6.58 -1.36 8.85
N ILE A 64 -7.05 -2.61 8.88
CA ILE A 64 -8.45 -2.96 9.14
C ILE A 64 -8.63 -3.18 10.65
N ASP A 65 -7.82 -4.08 11.22
CA ASP A 65 -7.83 -4.45 12.64
C ASP A 65 -6.45 -5.00 13.07
N ALA A 66 -6.40 -5.67 14.20
CA ALA A 66 -5.16 -6.26 14.73
C ALA A 66 -4.60 -7.41 13.88
N GLU A 67 -5.42 -8.01 13.02
CA GLU A 67 -5.07 -9.22 12.26
C GLU A 67 -5.04 -9.01 10.76
N ARG A 68 -5.62 -7.89 10.26
CA ARG A 68 -5.87 -7.70 8.84
C ARG A 68 -5.51 -6.29 8.36
N GLN A 69 -5.04 -6.25 7.13
CA GLN A 69 -4.76 -5.03 6.37
C GLN A 69 -5.54 -5.04 5.05
N LEU A 70 -5.91 -3.88 4.55
CA LEU A 70 -6.35 -3.70 3.17
C LEU A 70 -5.14 -3.28 2.35
N VAL A 71 -4.77 -4.07 1.35
CA VAL A 71 -3.66 -3.79 0.42
C VAL A 71 -4.24 -3.39 -0.91
N VAL A 72 -3.77 -2.26 -1.44
CA VAL A 72 -4.16 -1.77 -2.77
C VAL A 72 -3.13 -2.21 -3.79
N ALA A 73 -3.55 -3.09 -4.68
CA ALA A 73 -2.73 -3.64 -5.76
C ALA A 73 -3.14 -3.07 -7.13
N GLU A 74 -2.43 -3.47 -8.16
CA GLU A 74 -2.62 -2.99 -9.53
C GLU A 74 -3.97 -3.33 -10.15
N ASP A 75 -4.62 -4.37 -9.64
CA ASP A 75 -5.85 -4.96 -10.17
C ASP A 75 -7.00 -5.03 -9.15
N GLY A 76 -6.75 -4.62 -7.90
CA GLY A 76 -7.79 -4.69 -6.88
C GLY A 76 -7.32 -4.31 -5.49
N CYS A 77 -8.28 -4.25 -4.59
CA CYS A 77 -8.05 -4.12 -3.16
C CYS A 77 -8.20 -5.51 -2.52
N TYR A 78 -7.24 -5.88 -1.69
CA TYR A 78 -7.14 -7.20 -1.09
C TYR A 78 -7.11 -7.10 0.42
N VAL A 79 -7.84 -7.97 1.11
CA VAL A 79 -7.63 -8.19 2.53
C VAL A 79 -6.43 -9.11 2.71
N ARG A 80 -5.41 -8.62 3.40
CA ARG A 80 -4.22 -9.40 3.75
C ARG A 80 -4.28 -9.78 5.23
N THR A 81 -4.11 -11.07 5.53
CA THR A 81 -3.99 -11.60 6.88
C THR A 81 -2.53 -11.47 7.34
N LEU A 82 -2.30 -10.89 8.51
CA LEU A 82 -0.95 -10.67 9.04
C LEU A 82 -0.24 -11.98 9.42
N ALA A 83 -1.01 -12.97 9.90
CA ALA A 83 -0.45 -14.24 10.41
C ALA A 83 0.29 -15.05 9.33
N ASP A 84 -0.23 -15.09 8.12
CA ASP A 84 0.28 -15.92 7.02
C ASP A 84 0.54 -15.14 5.72
N GLY A 85 0.17 -13.87 5.67
CA GLY A 85 0.29 -13.03 4.48
C GLY A 85 -0.71 -13.35 3.36
N ALA A 86 -1.70 -14.22 3.61
CA ALA A 86 -2.71 -14.57 2.62
C ALA A 86 -3.50 -13.34 2.18
N MET A 87 -3.73 -13.21 0.87
CA MET A 87 -4.45 -12.09 0.26
C MET A 87 -5.72 -12.59 -0.42
N THR A 88 -6.87 -12.03 0.00
CA THR A 88 -8.19 -12.33 -0.57
C THR A 88 -8.74 -11.08 -1.23
N LEU A 89 -9.19 -11.18 -2.48
CA LEU A 89 -9.78 -10.06 -3.19
C LEU A 89 -11.02 -9.54 -2.46
N PHE A 90 -10.99 -8.25 -2.13
CA PHE A 90 -12.13 -7.52 -1.55
C PHE A 90 -12.98 -6.85 -2.62
N CYS A 91 -12.34 -6.11 -3.53
CA CYS A 91 -13.00 -5.55 -4.70
C CYS A 91 -12.01 -5.33 -5.85
N PRO A 92 -12.42 -5.50 -7.11
CA PRO A 92 -11.59 -5.17 -8.26
C PRO A 92 -11.36 -3.65 -8.34
N LEU A 93 -10.20 -3.26 -8.86
CA LEU A 93 -9.81 -1.87 -9.13
C LEU A 93 -9.13 -1.85 -10.50
N GLU A 94 -9.83 -1.34 -11.51
CA GLU A 94 -9.35 -1.26 -12.90
C GLU A 94 -8.72 -2.56 -13.42
N ALA A 95 -9.22 -3.72 -12.95
CA ALA A 95 -8.65 -5.03 -13.25
C ALA A 95 -8.68 -5.41 -14.75
N ASP A 96 -9.54 -4.76 -15.50
CA ASP A 96 -9.69 -4.90 -16.96
C ASP A 96 -8.86 -3.87 -17.75
N ASN A 97 -8.15 -2.98 -17.08
CA ASN A 97 -7.33 -1.93 -17.70
C ASN A 97 -5.81 -2.17 -17.48
N PRO A 98 -5.13 -2.83 -18.42
CA PRO A 98 -3.70 -3.10 -18.27
C PRO A 98 -2.81 -1.86 -18.40
N ALA A 99 -3.36 -0.71 -18.80
CA ALA A 99 -2.61 0.52 -18.96
C ALA A 99 -2.42 1.29 -17.65
N THR A 100 -3.18 0.96 -16.61
CA THR A 100 -3.14 1.65 -15.32
C THR A 100 -2.64 0.76 -14.18
N ARG A 101 -2.34 1.36 -13.05
CA ARG A 101 -2.03 0.74 -11.76
C ARG A 101 -2.43 1.65 -10.62
N SER A 102 -2.53 1.08 -9.43
CA SER A 102 -2.66 1.89 -8.21
C SER A 102 -1.40 2.74 -7.96
N ASN A 103 -1.58 3.85 -7.29
CA ASN A 103 -0.52 4.76 -6.89
C ASN A 103 -0.71 5.17 -5.42
N ASP A 104 -0.66 6.45 -5.10
CA ASP A 104 -0.79 6.93 -3.73
C ASP A 104 -2.21 6.77 -3.19
N CYS A 105 -2.30 6.44 -1.91
CA CYS A 105 -3.57 6.23 -1.21
C CYS A 105 -3.50 6.83 0.20
N ARG A 106 -4.66 7.19 0.74
CA ARG A 106 -4.78 7.72 2.11
C ARG A 106 -6.05 7.19 2.79
N VAL A 107 -5.90 6.77 4.02
CA VAL A 107 -7.04 6.47 4.89
C VAL A 107 -7.45 7.74 5.63
N HIS A 108 -8.68 8.16 5.42
CA HIS A 108 -9.27 9.27 6.17
C HIS A 108 -9.75 8.79 7.55
N GLN A 109 -9.81 9.69 8.54
CA GLN A 109 -10.29 9.35 9.89
C GLN A 109 -11.74 8.81 9.93
N SER A 110 -12.55 9.10 8.91
CA SER A 110 -13.89 8.50 8.73
C SER A 110 -13.88 7.01 8.36
N GLY A 111 -12.70 6.43 8.08
CA GLY A 111 -12.55 5.08 7.57
C GLY A 111 -12.65 4.97 6.05
N THR A 112 -12.90 6.06 5.33
CA THR A 112 -12.85 6.06 3.87
C THR A 112 -11.40 5.94 3.39
N PHE A 113 -11.14 5.00 2.49
CA PHE A 113 -9.84 4.83 1.87
C PHE A 113 -9.85 5.48 0.48
N TRP A 114 -9.10 6.54 0.34
CA TRP A 114 -8.94 7.26 -0.92
C TRP A 114 -7.79 6.63 -1.71
N ILE A 115 -8.06 6.27 -2.95
CA ILE A 115 -7.13 5.51 -3.79
C ILE A 115 -6.94 6.26 -5.10
N GLY A 116 -5.69 6.56 -5.43
CA GLY A 116 -5.30 7.08 -6.73
C GLY A 116 -4.83 5.98 -7.66
N THR A 117 -5.16 6.09 -8.94
CA THR A 117 -4.56 5.30 -10.01
C THR A 117 -3.82 6.20 -10.99
N MET A 118 -2.95 5.61 -11.79
CA MET A 118 -2.19 6.33 -12.81
C MET A 118 -1.86 5.41 -13.98
N GLY A 119 -1.57 6.02 -15.13
CA GLY A 119 -0.97 5.30 -16.25
C GLY A 119 0.38 4.70 -15.87
N ARG A 120 0.66 3.47 -16.27
CA ARG A 120 1.92 2.77 -15.95
C ARG A 120 3.16 3.48 -16.47
N LYS A 121 3.02 4.29 -17.51
CA LYS A 121 4.07 5.13 -18.10
C LYS A 121 3.86 6.61 -17.82
N ALA A 122 3.03 6.93 -16.81
CA ALA A 122 2.65 8.30 -16.45
C ALA A 122 1.91 9.06 -17.59
N GLU A 123 1.15 8.35 -18.41
CA GLU A 123 0.35 8.95 -19.47
C GLU A 123 -0.74 9.86 -18.89
N ARG A 124 -0.95 11.00 -19.54
CA ARG A 124 -1.94 11.98 -19.09
C ARG A 124 -3.37 11.46 -19.23
N GLY A 125 -4.19 11.72 -18.23
CA GLY A 125 -5.61 11.48 -18.26
C GLY A 125 -6.05 10.01 -18.09
N LEU A 126 -5.15 9.09 -17.76
CA LEU A 126 -5.50 7.68 -17.54
C LEU A 126 -5.87 7.37 -16.09
N GLY A 127 -5.40 8.17 -15.13
CA GLY A 127 -5.67 7.93 -13.73
C GLY A 127 -7.05 8.39 -13.27
N ALA A 128 -7.50 7.83 -12.15
CA ALA A 128 -8.73 8.19 -11.46
C ALA A 128 -8.52 8.24 -9.94
N ILE A 129 -9.47 8.83 -9.23
CA ILE A 129 -9.54 8.81 -7.77
C ILE A 129 -10.78 8.02 -7.36
N TYR A 130 -10.59 7.09 -6.44
CA TYR A 130 -11.65 6.25 -5.89
C TYR A 130 -11.81 6.50 -4.40
N ALA A 131 -13.03 6.50 -3.92
CA ALA A 131 -13.36 6.42 -2.51
C ALA A 131 -13.85 5.01 -2.20
N LEU A 132 -13.11 4.28 -1.40
CA LEU A 132 -13.49 2.96 -0.93
C LEU A 132 -14.09 3.09 0.47
N HIS A 133 -15.36 2.75 0.58
CA HIS A 133 -16.08 2.64 1.83
C HIS A 133 -16.22 1.16 2.23
N ARG A 134 -16.62 0.91 3.46
CA ARG A 134 -16.76 -0.46 3.97
C ARG A 134 -17.61 -1.37 3.08
N ASP A 135 -18.63 -0.82 2.47
CA ASP A 135 -19.68 -1.53 1.71
C ASP A 135 -19.66 -1.24 0.21
N ARG A 136 -18.91 -0.23 -0.26
CA ARG A 136 -18.90 0.15 -1.68
C ARG A 136 -17.67 0.94 -2.10
N LYS A 137 -17.35 0.89 -3.39
CA LYS A 137 -16.38 1.75 -4.07
C LYS A 137 -17.11 2.76 -4.95
N SER A 138 -16.67 4.00 -4.95
CA SER A 138 -17.13 5.05 -5.85
C SER A 138 -15.95 5.76 -6.51
N VAL A 139 -16.17 6.26 -7.74
CA VAL A 139 -15.23 7.13 -8.45
C VAL A 139 -15.57 8.58 -8.09
N VAL A 140 -14.56 9.39 -7.90
CA VAL A 140 -14.68 10.82 -7.56
C VAL A 140 -14.10 11.67 -8.67
#